data_e7f1b48d7de90ff138e82ba7cea6f381
#
_entry.id   e7f1b48d7de90ff138e82ba7cea6f381
#
_cell.length_a   1.000
_cell.length_b   1.000
_cell.length_c   1.000
_cell.angle_alpha   90.00
_cell.angle_beta   90.00
_cell.angle_gamma   90.00
#
_symmetry.space_group_name_H-M   'P 1'
#
loop_
_entity.id
_entity.type
_entity.pdbx_description
1 polymer ?
#
loop_
_entity_poly.entity_id
_entity_poly.type
_entity_poly.pdbx_seq_one_letter_code
_entity_poly.pdbx_strand_id
1 'polypeptide(L)'
;GLTSGAIYQRNRNIFYERLHLSAIREGGEPILEVGTSGTRKMISLIKSGGVISLMIDQAVKEGKYFQFLGRPAKTSTAIAEISLKYKALLIPAYGIRGPDRKIAVTFDKPIKLLTVTSITKDMNASLEKRVKKHPTQWYWPHRRWK
;
A
#
# COMPACT_ATOMS: atom_id res chain seq x y z
N GLY A 1 -18.65 -10.17 -8.24
CA GLY A 1 -17.71 -9.69 -7.21
C GLY A 1 -16.85 -8.56 -7.74
N LEU A 2 -16.15 -7.82 -6.86
CA LEU A 2 -15.21 -6.77 -7.26
C LEU A 2 -13.91 -7.40 -7.80
N THR A 3 -13.40 -6.89 -8.93
CA THR A 3 -12.07 -7.25 -9.41
C THR A 3 -11.02 -6.58 -8.52
N SER A 4 -10.20 -7.36 -7.86
CA SER A 4 -9.14 -6.88 -6.96
C SER A 4 -7.78 -7.20 -7.54
N GLY A 5 -6.92 -6.19 -7.67
CA GLY A 5 -5.55 -6.33 -8.15
C GLY A 5 -4.52 -5.85 -7.13
N ALA A 6 -3.29 -6.29 -7.30
CA ALA A 6 -2.15 -5.85 -6.49
C ALA A 6 -1.00 -5.37 -7.37
N ILE A 7 -0.22 -4.42 -6.85
CA ILE A 7 1.03 -4.01 -7.48
C ILE A 7 2.18 -4.71 -6.78
N TYR A 8 3.09 -5.27 -7.57
CA TYR A 8 4.29 -5.91 -7.06
C TYR A 8 5.54 -5.44 -7.80
N GLN A 9 6.69 -5.61 -7.17
CA GLN A 9 7.97 -5.40 -7.79
C GLN A 9 8.60 -6.76 -8.13
N ARG A 10 8.99 -6.94 -9.39
CA ARG A 10 9.64 -8.15 -9.88
C ARG A 10 10.93 -8.45 -9.12
N ASN A 11 11.11 -9.68 -8.70
CA ASN A 11 12.34 -10.16 -8.08
C ASN A 11 13.46 -10.36 -9.12
N ARG A 12 14.70 -10.07 -8.73
CA ARG A 12 15.86 -10.31 -9.58
C ARG A 12 16.16 -11.80 -9.75
N ASN A 13 15.89 -12.61 -8.73
CA ASN A 13 16.06 -14.07 -8.78
C ASN A 13 14.86 -14.70 -9.49
N ILE A 14 15.09 -15.24 -10.70
CA ILE A 14 14.05 -15.82 -11.54
C ILE A 14 13.37 -17.07 -10.93
N PHE A 15 14.11 -17.86 -10.13
CA PHE A 15 13.55 -19.03 -9.47
C PHE A 15 12.61 -18.64 -8.34
N TYR A 16 13.01 -17.66 -7.52
CA TYR A 16 12.16 -17.10 -6.48
C TYR A 16 10.96 -16.34 -7.05
N GLU A 17 11.14 -15.66 -8.19
CA GLU A 17 10.07 -14.92 -8.86
C GLU A 17 8.87 -15.81 -9.19
N ARG A 18 9.10 -17.02 -9.72
CA ARG A 18 8.01 -17.95 -10.04
C ARG A 18 7.22 -18.35 -8.81
N LEU A 19 7.91 -18.69 -7.72
CA LEU A 19 7.26 -19.04 -6.44
C LEU A 19 6.51 -17.86 -5.85
N HIS A 20 7.12 -16.67 -5.87
CA HIS A 20 6.52 -15.44 -5.36
C HIS A 20 5.26 -15.05 -6.13
N LEU A 21 5.30 -15.08 -7.47
CA LEU A 21 4.12 -14.80 -8.29
C LEU A 21 3.00 -15.80 -8.07
N SER A 22 3.31 -17.09 -7.94
CA SER A 22 2.30 -18.10 -7.61
C SER A 22 1.59 -17.76 -6.29
N ALA A 23 2.34 -17.45 -5.24
CA ALA A 23 1.78 -17.10 -3.94
C ALA A 23 0.95 -15.81 -3.96
N ILE A 24 1.40 -14.78 -4.71
CA ILE A 24 0.63 -13.52 -4.82
C ILE A 24 -0.69 -13.75 -5.58
N ARG A 25 -0.70 -14.60 -6.60
CA ARG A 25 -1.90 -14.92 -7.40
C ARG A 25 -3.00 -15.61 -6.59
N GLU A 26 -2.64 -16.33 -5.54
CA GLU A 26 -3.63 -16.90 -4.61
C GLU A 26 -4.47 -15.82 -3.93
N GLY A 27 -3.92 -14.61 -3.77
CA GLY A 27 -4.64 -13.44 -3.21
C GLY A 27 -5.54 -12.72 -4.21
N GLY A 28 -5.53 -13.09 -5.51
CA GLY A 28 -6.35 -12.50 -6.56
C GLY A 28 -5.56 -11.94 -7.74
N GLU A 29 -6.26 -11.67 -8.84
CA GLU A 29 -5.74 -11.06 -10.07
C GLU A 29 -6.55 -9.82 -10.44
N PRO A 30 -5.96 -8.84 -11.17
CA PRO A 30 -4.66 -8.86 -11.83
C PRO A 30 -3.49 -8.52 -10.92
N ILE A 31 -2.34 -9.14 -11.17
CA ILE A 31 -1.06 -8.76 -10.58
C ILE A 31 -0.34 -7.80 -11.54
N LEU A 32 -0.06 -6.60 -11.08
CA LEU A 32 0.49 -5.51 -11.90
C LEU A 32 1.95 -5.25 -11.52
N GLU A 33 2.86 -5.38 -12.47
CA GLU A 33 4.27 -5.08 -12.22
C GLU A 33 4.50 -3.57 -12.13
N VAL A 34 5.34 -3.14 -11.18
CA VAL A 34 5.75 -1.73 -11.04
C VAL A 34 6.36 -1.23 -12.35
N GLY A 35 5.88 -0.07 -12.82
CA GLY A 35 6.33 0.57 -14.05
C GLY A 35 5.18 1.21 -14.83
N THR A 36 5.50 1.82 -15.97
CA THR A 36 4.53 2.59 -16.78
C THR A 36 3.35 1.73 -17.23
N SER A 37 3.60 0.49 -17.66
CA SER A 37 2.54 -0.44 -18.09
C SER A 37 1.63 -0.83 -16.92
N GLY A 38 2.20 -1.20 -15.77
CA GLY A 38 1.43 -1.55 -14.58
C GLY A 38 0.60 -0.36 -14.07
N THR A 39 1.18 0.85 -14.08
CA THR A 39 0.44 2.07 -13.72
C THR A 39 -0.75 2.33 -14.63
N ARG A 40 -0.60 2.15 -15.95
CA ARG A 40 -1.72 2.28 -16.90
C ARG A 40 -2.83 1.27 -16.61
N LYS A 41 -2.48 0.00 -16.40
CA LYS A 41 -3.43 -1.07 -16.06
C LYS A 41 -4.13 -0.80 -14.73
N MET A 42 -3.40 -0.32 -13.72
CA MET A 42 -3.95 0.09 -12.43
C MET A 42 -5.01 1.19 -12.61
N ILE A 43 -4.68 2.25 -13.37
CA ILE A 43 -5.61 3.35 -13.64
C ILE A 43 -6.84 2.84 -14.39
N SER A 44 -6.67 1.95 -15.37
CA SER A 44 -7.79 1.33 -16.09
C SER A 44 -8.71 0.56 -15.14
N LEU A 45 -8.13 -0.23 -14.24
CA LEU A 45 -8.89 -1.00 -13.25
C LEU A 45 -9.66 -0.09 -12.27
N ILE A 46 -9.03 0.99 -11.80
CA ILE A 46 -9.71 1.99 -10.95
C ILE A 46 -10.89 2.62 -11.67
N LYS A 47 -10.72 3.00 -12.95
CA LYS A 47 -11.78 3.60 -13.76
C LYS A 47 -12.95 2.66 -14.02
N SER A 48 -12.72 1.35 -14.09
CA SER A 48 -13.77 0.34 -14.24
C SER A 48 -14.43 -0.07 -12.91
N GLY A 49 -14.11 0.61 -11.79
CA GLY A 49 -14.69 0.30 -10.49
C GLY A 49 -14.01 -0.86 -9.75
N GLY A 50 -12.84 -1.30 -10.21
CA GLY A 50 -12.06 -2.33 -9.54
C GLY A 50 -11.29 -1.80 -8.33
N VAL A 51 -10.69 -2.71 -7.57
CA VAL A 51 -9.92 -2.44 -6.34
C VAL A 51 -8.44 -2.69 -6.58
N ILE A 52 -7.59 -1.82 -6.05
CA ILE A 52 -6.13 -2.00 -6.07
C ILE A 52 -5.58 -1.96 -4.65
N SER A 53 -4.83 -3.00 -4.29
CA SER A 53 -4.06 -3.05 -3.05
C SER A 53 -2.64 -2.54 -3.26
N LEU A 54 -2.22 -1.59 -2.42
CA LEU A 54 -0.91 -0.94 -2.47
C LEU A 54 -0.28 -0.92 -1.07
N MET A 55 0.98 -1.34 -0.96
CA MET A 55 1.77 -1.22 0.27
C MET A 55 2.38 0.17 0.37
N ILE A 56 2.17 0.85 1.51
CA ILE A 56 2.62 2.23 1.73
C ILE A 56 3.61 2.36 2.89
N ASP A 57 3.96 1.26 3.50
CA ASP A 57 4.76 1.20 4.72
C ASP A 57 6.27 1.39 4.50
N GLN A 58 6.73 1.29 3.27
CA GLN A 58 8.15 1.34 2.92
C GLN A 58 8.61 2.75 2.51
N ALA A 59 9.91 3.02 2.70
CA ALA A 59 10.55 4.20 2.15
C ALA A 59 10.60 4.12 0.62
N VAL A 60 10.46 5.26 -0.03
CA VAL A 60 10.53 5.38 -1.49
C VAL A 60 11.73 6.22 -1.91
N LYS A 61 12.28 5.96 -3.11
CA LYS A 61 13.37 6.75 -3.67
C LYS A 61 12.91 8.18 -3.95
N GLU A 62 11.71 8.32 -4.52
CA GLU A 62 11.09 9.59 -4.85
C GLU A 62 9.85 9.80 -3.98
N GLY A 63 9.74 10.97 -3.36
CA GLY A 63 8.64 11.31 -2.46
C GLY A 63 8.92 12.59 -1.68
N LYS A 64 7.96 13.02 -0.89
CA LYS A 64 8.07 14.17 0.00
C LYS A 64 8.25 13.72 1.44
N TYR A 65 8.86 14.58 2.25
CA TYR A 65 8.99 14.31 3.68
C TYR A 65 7.70 14.61 4.43
N PHE A 66 7.22 13.63 5.16
CA PHE A 66 6.09 13.74 6.08
C PHE A 66 6.49 13.16 7.43
N GLN A 67 5.85 13.64 8.50
CA GLN A 67 6.06 13.08 9.84
C GLN A 67 5.55 11.64 9.90
N PHE A 68 6.35 10.77 10.51
CA PHE A 68 6.00 9.40 10.84
C PHE A 68 6.76 8.97 12.09
N LEU A 69 6.03 8.60 13.15
CA LEU A 69 6.58 8.29 14.49
C LEU A 69 7.54 9.38 15.02
N GLY A 70 7.14 10.65 14.87
CA GLY A 70 7.89 11.81 15.37
C GLY A 70 9.12 12.18 14.55
N ARG A 71 9.39 11.54 13.40
CA ARG A 71 10.53 11.82 12.54
C ARG A 71 10.09 12.04 11.09
N PRO A 72 10.79 12.89 10.32
CA PRO A 72 10.49 13.06 8.90
C PRO A 72 10.85 11.77 8.13
N ALA A 73 9.88 11.23 7.40
CA ALA A 73 10.02 10.03 6.58
C ALA A 73 9.61 10.32 5.14
N LYS A 74 10.43 9.88 4.19
CA LYS A 74 10.16 10.06 2.77
C LYS A 74 8.99 9.19 2.35
N THR A 75 7.89 9.80 1.92
CA THR A 75 6.61 9.15 1.64
C THR A 75 6.17 9.45 0.21
N SER A 76 5.70 8.44 -0.50
CA SER A 76 5.12 8.61 -1.84
C SER A 76 3.79 9.36 -1.77
N THR A 77 3.62 10.34 -2.66
CA THR A 77 2.34 11.07 -2.84
C THR A 77 1.48 10.47 -3.95
N ALA A 78 1.98 9.49 -4.69
CA ALA A 78 1.34 8.96 -5.88
C ALA A 78 -0.08 8.40 -5.61
N ILE A 79 -0.28 7.72 -4.47
CA ILE A 79 -1.59 7.19 -4.11
C ILE A 79 -2.59 8.32 -3.87
N ALA A 80 -2.18 9.38 -3.15
CA ALA A 80 -3.01 10.54 -2.90
C ALA A 80 -3.37 11.28 -4.21
N GLU A 81 -2.40 11.43 -5.11
CA GLU A 81 -2.59 12.05 -6.43
C GLU A 81 -3.57 11.26 -7.30
N ILE A 82 -3.40 9.93 -7.35
CA ILE A 82 -4.29 9.03 -8.10
C ILE A 82 -5.69 9.05 -7.52
N SER A 83 -5.82 8.96 -6.20
CA SER A 83 -7.13 8.97 -5.52
C SER A 83 -7.89 10.27 -5.77
N LEU A 84 -7.22 11.42 -5.70
CA LEU A 84 -7.83 12.71 -6.03
C LEU A 84 -8.23 12.80 -7.50
N LYS A 85 -7.30 12.46 -8.41
CA LYS A 85 -7.51 12.58 -9.85
C LYS A 85 -8.68 11.72 -10.36
N TYR A 86 -8.82 10.51 -9.82
CA TYR A 86 -9.83 9.55 -10.28
C TYR A 86 -11.00 9.41 -9.31
N LYS A 87 -11.03 10.22 -8.23
CA LYS A 87 -12.06 10.16 -7.16
C LYS A 87 -12.19 8.74 -6.59
N ALA A 88 -11.06 8.02 -6.52
CA ALA A 88 -11.02 6.64 -6.03
C ALA A 88 -11.07 6.60 -4.51
N LEU A 89 -11.96 5.80 -3.94
CA LEU A 89 -12.07 5.62 -2.51
C LEU A 89 -10.77 5.04 -1.94
N LEU A 90 -10.20 5.70 -0.93
CA LEU A 90 -8.96 5.28 -0.30
C LEU A 90 -9.23 4.75 1.11
N ILE A 91 -9.07 3.44 1.30
CA ILE A 91 -9.36 2.73 2.54
C ILE A 91 -8.08 2.12 3.09
N PRO A 92 -7.58 2.55 4.28
CA PRO A 92 -6.48 1.86 4.94
C PRO A 92 -6.90 0.47 5.39
N ALA A 93 -6.06 -0.53 5.09
CA ALA A 93 -6.27 -1.92 5.47
C ALA A 93 -5.03 -2.47 6.18
N TYR A 94 -5.24 -3.31 7.20
CA TYR A 94 -4.16 -3.83 8.03
C TYR A 94 -4.40 -5.31 8.36
N GLY A 95 -3.38 -6.14 8.12
CA GLY A 95 -3.36 -7.52 8.57
C GLY A 95 -2.59 -7.65 9.89
N ILE A 96 -3.25 -8.12 10.93
CA ILE A 96 -2.65 -8.36 12.24
C ILE A 96 -2.72 -9.84 12.57
N ARG A 97 -1.57 -10.44 12.87
CA ARG A 97 -1.50 -11.85 13.26
C ARG A 97 -1.92 -12.02 14.72
N GLY A 98 -2.91 -12.87 14.94
CA GLY A 98 -3.37 -13.28 16.27
C GLY A 98 -2.48 -14.36 16.92
N PRO A 99 -2.73 -14.68 18.19
CA PRO A 99 -2.01 -15.75 18.92
C PRO A 99 -2.25 -17.13 18.31
N ASP A 100 -3.38 -17.34 17.67
CA ASP A 100 -3.74 -18.55 16.91
C ASP A 100 -3.08 -18.63 15.52
N ARG A 101 -2.13 -17.74 15.23
CA ARG A 101 -1.43 -17.56 13.95
C ARG A 101 -2.31 -17.12 12.77
N LYS A 102 -3.61 -16.93 12.97
CA LYS A 102 -4.49 -16.38 11.94
C LYS A 102 -4.25 -14.89 11.76
N ILE A 103 -4.49 -14.39 10.55
CA ILE A 103 -4.37 -12.96 10.24
C ILE A 103 -5.78 -12.37 10.19
N ALA A 104 -6.06 -11.45 11.10
CA ALA A 104 -7.26 -10.63 11.04
C ALA A 104 -7.00 -9.41 10.17
N VAL A 105 -7.74 -9.27 9.07
CA VAL A 105 -7.69 -8.07 8.23
C VAL A 105 -8.75 -7.09 8.71
N THR A 106 -8.32 -5.86 8.98
CA THR A 106 -9.20 -4.77 9.39
C THR A 106 -9.14 -3.63 8.41
N PHE A 107 -10.28 -3.02 8.13
CA PHE A 107 -10.41 -1.85 7.29
C PHE A 107 -10.77 -0.65 8.16
N ASP A 108 -10.02 0.44 8.02
CA ASP A 108 -10.34 1.71 8.68
C ASP A 108 -11.37 2.49 7.85
N LYS A 109 -11.87 3.60 8.39
CA LYS A 109 -12.74 4.50 7.65
C LYS A 109 -12.01 5.09 6.44
N PRO A 110 -12.72 5.33 5.32
CA PRO A 110 -12.13 5.96 4.15
C PRO A 110 -11.49 7.31 4.49
N ILE A 111 -10.34 7.58 3.89
CA ILE A 111 -9.65 8.86 4.00
C ILE A 111 -10.40 9.91 3.16
N LYS A 112 -10.61 11.10 3.72
CA LYS A 112 -11.23 12.22 3.01
C LYS A 112 -10.30 12.74 1.91
N LEU A 113 -10.79 12.83 0.69
CA LEU A 113 -10.02 13.32 -0.46
C LEU A 113 -10.08 14.86 -0.53
N LEU A 114 -9.18 15.54 0.19
CA LEU A 114 -9.11 17.01 0.21
C LEU A 114 -7.92 17.53 -0.62
N THR A 115 -6.72 17.28 -0.17
CA THR A 115 -5.47 17.65 -0.85
C THR A 115 -4.48 16.49 -0.81
N VAL A 116 -3.52 16.46 -1.75
CA VAL A 116 -2.44 15.46 -1.74
C VAL A 116 -1.72 15.44 -0.38
N THR A 117 -1.45 16.61 0.17
CA THR A 117 -0.75 16.74 1.46
C THR A 117 -1.58 16.19 2.62
N SER A 118 -2.88 16.53 2.73
CA SER A 118 -3.73 16.02 3.81
C SER A 118 -3.93 14.52 3.71
N ILE A 119 -4.21 14.00 2.53
CA ILE A 119 -4.36 12.56 2.30
C ILE A 119 -3.10 11.80 2.72
N THR A 120 -1.91 12.29 2.31
CA THR A 120 -0.64 11.63 2.66
C THR A 120 -0.37 11.67 4.16
N LYS A 121 -0.70 12.78 4.84
CA LYS A 121 -0.63 12.88 6.31
C LYS A 121 -1.57 11.90 6.99
N ASP A 122 -2.82 11.81 6.53
CA ASP A 122 -3.83 10.92 7.12
C ASP A 122 -3.46 9.43 6.92
N MET A 123 -2.89 9.07 5.76
CA MET A 123 -2.34 7.74 5.50
C MET A 123 -1.22 7.41 6.50
N ASN A 124 -0.25 8.32 6.69
CA ASN A 124 0.83 8.13 7.66
C ASN A 124 0.29 8.04 9.09
N ALA A 125 -0.65 8.88 9.47
CA ALA A 125 -1.26 8.87 10.81
C ALA A 125 -2.01 7.55 11.10
N SER A 126 -2.75 7.03 10.12
CA SER A 126 -3.43 5.74 10.23
C SER A 126 -2.41 4.61 10.43
N LEU A 127 -1.35 4.57 9.61
CA LEU A 127 -0.27 3.59 9.74
C LEU A 127 0.45 3.71 11.09
N GLU A 128 0.80 4.93 11.51
CA GLU A 128 1.45 5.20 12.79
C GLU A 128 0.64 4.67 13.98
N LYS A 129 -0.67 4.88 13.97
CA LYS A 129 -1.58 4.34 14.98
C LYS A 129 -1.51 2.81 15.07
N ARG A 130 -1.42 2.12 13.93
CA ARG A 130 -1.30 0.66 13.88
C ARG A 130 0.05 0.18 14.38
N VAL A 131 1.14 0.84 13.96
CA VAL A 131 2.49 0.50 14.41
C VAL A 131 2.62 0.68 15.92
N LYS A 132 2.12 1.78 16.49
CA LYS A 132 2.11 2.01 17.94
C LYS A 132 1.33 0.95 18.71
N LYS A 133 0.21 0.47 18.15
CA LYS A 133 -0.62 -0.56 18.78
C LYS A 133 0.00 -1.97 18.69
N HIS A 134 0.73 -2.26 17.61
CA HIS A 134 1.31 -3.58 17.32
C HIS A 134 2.79 -3.48 16.91
N PRO A 135 3.67 -2.92 17.78
CA PRO A 135 5.04 -2.59 17.40
C PRO A 135 5.88 -3.81 17.03
N THR A 136 5.57 -4.98 17.59
CA THR A 136 6.27 -6.24 17.30
C THR A 136 5.92 -6.83 15.92
N GLN A 137 4.88 -6.32 15.26
CA GLN A 137 4.45 -6.77 13.93
C GLN A 137 4.87 -5.82 12.81
N TRP A 138 5.63 -4.77 13.15
CA TRP A 138 6.22 -3.87 12.18
C TRP A 138 7.60 -4.36 11.74
N TYR A 139 7.89 -4.26 10.45
CA TYR A 139 9.19 -4.67 9.90
C TYR A 139 10.26 -3.58 10.12
N TRP A 140 10.79 -3.49 11.34
CA TRP A 140 11.80 -2.51 11.76
C TRP A 140 13.12 -2.52 10.96
N PRO A 141 13.63 -3.64 10.40
CA PRO A 141 14.83 -3.64 9.56
C PRO A 141 14.71 -2.75 8.31
N HIS A 142 13.48 -2.43 7.89
CA HIS A 142 13.26 -1.49 6.79
C HIS A 142 13.64 -0.06 7.22
N ARG A 143 14.54 0.56 6.44
CA ARG A 143 15.06 1.91 6.75
C ARG A 143 14.08 3.00 6.32
N ARG A 144 12.96 3.11 7.03
CA ARG A 144 11.85 4.03 6.70
C ARG A 144 12.23 5.51 6.72
N TRP A 145 13.27 5.88 7.48
CA TRP A 145 13.74 7.26 7.69
C TRP A 145 15.06 7.58 6.98
N LYS A 146 15.45 6.85 5.98
CA LYS A 146 16.61 7.16 5.13
C LYS A 146 16.33 8.29 4.15
#